data_f4e4a910cc66ee5fd282e1b94acc0c81
#
_entry.id   f4e4a910cc66ee5fd282e1b94acc0c81
#
_cell.length_a   1.000
_cell.length_b   1.000
_cell.length_c   1.000
_cell.angle_alpha   90.00
_cell.angle_beta   90.00
_cell.angle_gamma   90.00
#
_symmetry.space_group_name_H-M   'P 1'
#
loop_
_entity.id
_entity.type
_entity.pdbx_description
1 polymer ?
#
loop_
_entity_poly.entity_id
_entity_poly.type
_entity_poly.pdbx_seq_one_letter_code
_entity_poly.pdbx_strand_id
1 'polypeptide(L)'
;MKKIIFLVTSLFIISFAKADTNISLKNYLDTKSIEDGKTQIYLLNRCSAVYAYASGIILKTDAVSSKNFIEISNNLLFKSVELTIIEEEKKLEEAQKKAEEIRKELFNNYIADGKKNWEKNKSHFKGSYIVNDMTICSKLTE
;
A
#
# COMPACT_ATOMS: atom_id res chain seq x y z
N MET A 1 63.30 -2.07 -2.52
CA MET A 1 62.24 -1.09 -2.34
C MET A 1 60.90 -1.76 -2.75
N LYS A 2 60.11 -2.20 -1.77
CA LYS A 2 58.79 -2.87 -2.03
C LYS A 2 57.73 -1.80 -2.01
N LYS A 3 57.06 -1.58 -3.16
CA LYS A 3 55.90 -0.70 -3.30
C LYS A 3 54.68 -1.45 -2.79
N ILE A 4 54.11 -1.00 -1.66
CA ILE A 4 52.83 -1.46 -1.13
C ILE A 4 51.74 -0.68 -1.86
N ILE A 5 50.99 -1.38 -2.70
CA ILE A 5 49.78 -0.84 -3.38
C ILE A 5 48.64 -1.02 -2.39
N PHE A 6 48.16 0.10 -1.80
CA PHE A 6 46.91 0.14 -1.03
C PHE A 6 45.75 0.10 -1.99
N LEU A 7 45.08 -1.05 -2.04
CA LEU A 7 43.80 -1.21 -2.77
C LEU A 7 42.67 -0.70 -1.85
N VAL A 8 42.26 0.54 -2.09
CA VAL A 8 41.08 1.12 -1.41
C VAL A 8 39.84 0.53 -2.06
N THR A 9 39.28 -0.52 -1.45
CA THR A 9 37.97 -1.06 -1.80
C THR A 9 36.90 -0.12 -1.25
N SER A 10 36.38 0.73 -2.12
CA SER A 10 35.25 1.61 -1.86
C SER A 10 34.00 0.74 -1.72
N LEU A 11 33.57 0.46 -0.50
CA LEU A 11 32.28 -0.17 -0.21
C LEU A 11 31.19 0.84 -0.55
N PHE A 12 30.58 0.70 -1.74
CA PHE A 12 29.32 1.37 -2.05
C PHE A 12 28.24 0.75 -1.16
N ILE A 13 27.94 1.38 -0.04
CA ILE A 13 26.75 1.12 0.73
C ILE A 13 25.60 1.67 -0.09
N ILE A 14 24.94 0.80 -0.86
CA ILE A 14 23.66 1.11 -1.49
C ILE A 14 22.67 1.19 -0.34
N SER A 15 22.46 2.39 0.17
CA SER A 15 21.34 2.70 1.05
C SER A 15 20.07 2.56 0.19
N PHE A 16 19.42 1.40 0.25
CA PHE A 16 18.03 1.30 -0.15
C PHE A 16 17.27 2.27 0.76
N ALA A 17 16.92 3.43 0.24
CA ALA A 17 15.94 4.29 0.85
C ALA A 17 14.67 3.44 0.99
N LYS A 18 14.41 2.93 2.21
CA LYS A 18 13.10 2.42 2.56
C LYS A 18 12.15 3.56 2.28
N ALA A 19 11.35 3.43 1.22
CA ALA A 19 10.22 4.31 1.01
C ALA A 19 9.46 4.35 2.32
N ASP A 20 9.23 5.55 2.83
CA ASP A 20 8.60 5.77 4.13
C ASP A 20 7.14 5.34 4.01
N THR A 21 6.87 4.06 4.24
CA THR A 21 5.59 3.40 4.02
C THR A 21 4.53 3.81 5.04
N ASN A 22 4.90 4.66 5.99
CA ASN A 22 4.05 5.15 7.07
C ASN A 22 3.40 6.51 6.79
N ILE A 23 3.54 7.03 5.57
CA ILE A 23 2.86 8.27 5.18
C ILE A 23 1.38 7.95 4.96
N SER A 24 0.48 8.71 5.61
CA SER A 24 -0.97 8.59 5.37
C SER A 24 -1.29 8.85 3.89
N LEU A 25 -2.36 8.24 3.39
CA LEU A 25 -2.82 8.49 2.02
C LEU A 25 -3.08 9.98 1.76
N LYS A 26 -3.59 10.69 2.78
CA LYS A 26 -3.75 12.15 2.70
C LYS A 26 -2.44 12.85 2.37
N ASN A 27 -1.39 12.60 3.16
CA ASN A 27 -0.08 13.24 2.95
C ASN A 27 0.54 12.86 1.59
N TYR A 28 0.31 11.64 1.12
CA TYR A 28 0.74 11.23 -0.22
C TYR A 28 0.03 12.05 -1.30
N LEU A 29 -1.29 12.19 -1.22
CA LEU A 29 -2.10 12.93 -2.20
C LEU A 29 -1.86 14.45 -2.15
N ASP A 30 -1.49 15.00 -0.99
CA ASP A 30 -1.13 16.43 -0.87
C ASP A 30 0.11 16.79 -1.72
N THR A 31 0.94 15.79 -2.10
CA THR A 31 2.18 15.97 -2.87
C THR A 31 2.11 15.45 -4.30
N LYS A 32 0.98 14.86 -4.71
CA LYS A 32 0.81 14.19 -6.00
C LYS A 32 -0.45 14.66 -6.71
N SER A 33 -0.40 14.68 -8.04
CA SER A 33 -1.62 14.92 -8.84
C SER A 33 -2.45 13.66 -8.92
N ILE A 34 -3.75 13.77 -8.64
CA ILE A 34 -4.71 12.67 -8.81
C ILE A 34 -4.98 12.36 -10.31
N GLU A 35 -4.62 13.26 -11.20
CA GLU A 35 -4.73 13.06 -12.65
C GLU A 35 -3.58 12.21 -13.21
N ASP A 36 -2.51 12.03 -12.43
CA ASP A 36 -1.39 11.17 -12.83
C ASP A 36 -1.76 9.68 -12.68
N GLY A 37 -1.62 8.92 -13.78
CA GLY A 37 -2.00 7.50 -13.82
C GLY A 37 -1.27 6.65 -12.78
N LYS A 38 0.01 6.94 -12.50
CA LYS A 38 0.77 6.22 -11.46
C LYS A 38 0.24 6.51 -10.06
N THR A 39 -0.19 7.75 -9.82
CA THR A 39 -0.85 8.14 -8.56
C THR A 39 -2.17 7.42 -8.39
N GLN A 40 -2.96 7.30 -9.45
CA GLN A 40 -4.22 6.55 -9.44
C GLN A 40 -4.00 5.04 -9.20
N ILE A 41 -3.01 4.43 -9.86
CA ILE A 41 -2.64 3.03 -9.64
C ILE A 41 -2.25 2.80 -8.17
N TYR A 42 -1.43 3.68 -7.61
CA TYR A 42 -1.05 3.59 -6.19
C TYR A 42 -2.25 3.75 -5.26
N LEU A 43 -3.12 4.73 -5.51
CA LEU A 43 -4.34 4.96 -4.75
C LEU A 43 -5.26 3.74 -4.75
N LEU A 44 -5.51 3.14 -5.91
CA LEU A 44 -6.34 1.94 -6.04
C LEU A 44 -5.77 0.75 -5.27
N ASN A 45 -4.46 0.50 -5.39
CA ASN A 45 -3.78 -0.56 -4.63
C ASN A 45 -3.83 -0.32 -3.13
N ARG A 46 -3.63 0.93 -2.69
CA ARG A 46 -3.66 1.29 -1.28
C ARG A 46 -5.05 1.13 -0.68
N CYS A 47 -6.07 1.56 -1.40
CA CYS A 47 -7.45 1.37 -1.00
C CYS A 47 -7.86 -0.11 -1.00
N SER A 48 -7.42 -0.90 -1.99
CA SER A 48 -7.59 -2.35 -1.97
C SER A 48 -6.95 -2.97 -0.72
N ALA A 49 -5.73 -2.58 -0.36
CA ALA A 49 -5.03 -3.11 0.80
C ALA A 49 -5.71 -2.75 2.13
N VAL A 50 -6.19 -1.50 2.30
CA VAL A 50 -6.84 -1.09 3.55
C VAL A 50 -8.19 -1.78 3.74
N TYR A 51 -8.97 -2.00 2.68
CA TYR A 51 -10.22 -2.76 2.77
C TYR A 51 -9.98 -4.24 3.06
N ALA A 52 -8.95 -4.87 2.47
CA ALA A 52 -8.56 -6.24 2.83
C ALA A 52 -8.15 -6.34 4.30
N TYR A 53 -7.36 -5.38 4.80
CA TYR A 53 -6.98 -5.31 6.20
C TYR A 53 -8.20 -5.16 7.12
N ALA A 54 -9.09 -4.20 6.83
CA ALA A 54 -10.29 -3.96 7.62
C ALA A 54 -11.21 -5.19 7.63
N SER A 55 -11.38 -5.87 6.49
CA SER A 55 -12.11 -7.13 6.38
C SER A 55 -11.58 -8.17 7.38
N GLY A 56 -10.26 -8.39 7.41
CA GLY A 56 -9.64 -9.34 8.34
C GLY A 56 -9.86 -9.00 9.81
N ILE A 57 -9.82 -7.71 10.16
CA ILE A 57 -10.01 -7.26 11.55
C ILE A 57 -11.43 -7.49 12.04
N ILE A 58 -12.45 -7.21 11.21
CA ILE A 58 -13.86 -7.28 11.64
C ILE A 58 -14.49 -8.67 11.41
N LEU A 59 -13.80 -9.60 10.76
CA LEU A 59 -14.36 -10.91 10.34
C LEU A 59 -15.09 -11.65 11.46
N LYS A 60 -14.54 -11.62 12.67
CA LYS A 60 -15.13 -12.32 13.83
C LYS A 60 -16.31 -11.60 14.45
N THR A 61 -16.43 -10.32 14.25
CA THR A 61 -17.46 -9.46 14.89
C THR A 61 -18.58 -9.07 13.92
N ASP A 62 -18.26 -8.94 12.63
CA ASP A 62 -19.20 -8.58 11.57
C ASP A 62 -18.79 -9.24 10.25
N ALA A 63 -19.20 -10.50 10.06
CA ALA A 63 -18.89 -11.28 8.88
C ALA A 63 -19.51 -10.71 7.59
N VAL A 64 -20.67 -10.03 7.69
CA VAL A 64 -21.34 -9.44 6.52
C VAL A 64 -20.53 -8.25 6.01
N SER A 65 -20.19 -7.32 6.87
CA SER A 65 -19.33 -6.17 6.48
C SER A 65 -17.94 -6.63 6.05
N SER A 66 -17.38 -7.67 6.67
CA SER A 66 -16.12 -8.26 6.27
C SER A 66 -16.16 -8.75 4.83
N LYS A 67 -17.23 -9.48 4.44
CA LYS A 67 -17.42 -9.94 3.06
C LYS A 67 -17.53 -8.77 2.09
N ASN A 68 -18.29 -7.75 2.42
CA ASN A 68 -18.41 -6.56 1.58
C ASN A 68 -17.06 -5.86 1.40
N PHE A 69 -16.26 -5.74 2.45
CA PHE A 69 -14.94 -5.11 2.37
C PHE A 69 -13.96 -5.90 1.48
N ILE A 70 -14.00 -7.23 1.53
CA ILE A 70 -13.13 -8.02 0.64
C ILE A 70 -13.58 -7.93 -0.82
N GLU A 71 -14.88 -7.82 -1.09
CA GLU A 71 -15.39 -7.59 -2.44
C GLU A 71 -14.95 -6.21 -2.97
N ILE A 72 -15.06 -5.16 -2.17
CA ILE A 72 -14.55 -3.82 -2.51
C ILE A 72 -13.05 -3.88 -2.78
N SER A 73 -12.28 -4.53 -1.90
CA SER A 73 -10.84 -4.70 -2.07
C SER A 73 -10.48 -5.32 -3.41
N ASN A 74 -11.16 -6.40 -3.78
CA ASN A 74 -10.91 -7.11 -5.05
C ASN A 74 -11.28 -6.26 -6.27
N ASN A 75 -12.40 -5.53 -6.21
CA ASN A 75 -12.81 -4.63 -7.28
C ASN A 75 -11.79 -3.49 -7.50
N LEU A 76 -11.26 -2.91 -6.42
CA LEU A 76 -10.23 -1.88 -6.51
C LEU A 76 -8.91 -2.43 -7.05
N LEU A 77 -8.52 -3.65 -6.67
CA LEU A 77 -7.37 -4.33 -7.25
C LEU A 77 -7.53 -4.54 -8.74
N PHE A 78 -8.70 -5.00 -9.17
CA PHE A 78 -9.00 -5.22 -10.59
C PHE A 78 -8.88 -3.91 -11.39
N LYS A 79 -9.47 -2.82 -10.90
CA LYS A 79 -9.31 -1.49 -11.50
C LYS A 79 -7.85 -1.04 -11.57
N SER A 80 -7.04 -1.35 -10.56
CA SER A 80 -5.61 -1.06 -10.58
C SER A 80 -4.87 -1.85 -11.66
N VAL A 81 -5.24 -3.11 -11.89
CA VAL A 81 -4.68 -3.94 -12.98
C VAL A 81 -5.03 -3.34 -14.33
N GLU A 82 -6.32 -3.00 -14.57
CA GLU A 82 -6.78 -2.37 -15.81
C GLU A 82 -6.01 -1.08 -16.10
N LEU A 83 -5.89 -0.21 -15.10
CA LEU A 83 -5.17 1.06 -15.27
C LEU A 83 -3.68 0.84 -15.50
N THR A 84 -3.07 -0.16 -14.87
CA THR A 84 -1.65 -0.53 -15.10
C THR A 84 -1.41 -1.00 -16.53
N ILE A 85 -2.36 -1.74 -17.13
CA ILE A 85 -2.28 -2.14 -18.54
C ILE A 85 -2.27 -0.91 -19.45
N ILE A 86 -3.16 0.06 -19.18
CA ILE A 86 -3.34 1.26 -20.00
C ILE A 86 -2.14 2.21 -19.86
N GLU A 87 -1.77 2.53 -18.63
CA GLU A 87 -0.76 3.55 -18.34
C GLU A 87 0.69 3.09 -18.57
N GLU A 88 0.94 1.79 -18.43
CA GLU A 88 2.30 1.24 -18.52
C GLU A 88 2.47 0.29 -19.72
N GLU A 89 1.45 0.16 -20.57
CA GLU A 89 1.46 -0.72 -21.75
C GLU A 89 1.86 -2.16 -21.42
N LYS A 90 1.49 -2.64 -20.23
CA LYS A 90 1.82 -3.98 -19.74
C LYS A 90 0.85 -5.03 -20.24
N LYS A 91 1.33 -6.27 -20.35
CA LYS A 91 0.47 -7.43 -20.50
C LYS A 91 -0.32 -7.70 -19.23
N LEU A 92 -1.49 -8.29 -19.37
CA LEU A 92 -2.38 -8.61 -18.23
C LEU A 92 -1.65 -9.31 -17.08
N GLU A 93 -0.87 -10.34 -17.38
CA GLU A 93 -0.18 -11.15 -16.37
C GLU A 93 0.87 -10.31 -15.60
N GLU A 94 1.61 -9.44 -16.29
CA GLU A 94 2.59 -8.54 -15.67
C GLU A 94 1.91 -7.47 -14.81
N ALA A 95 0.80 -6.90 -15.31
CA ALA A 95 0.03 -5.90 -14.58
C ALA A 95 -0.60 -6.49 -13.30
N GLN A 96 -1.16 -7.70 -13.41
CA GLN A 96 -1.73 -8.42 -12.27
C GLN A 96 -0.67 -8.70 -11.21
N LYS A 97 0.46 -9.28 -11.61
CA LYS A 97 1.57 -9.55 -10.69
C LYS A 97 2.03 -8.29 -9.97
N LYS A 98 2.23 -7.19 -10.71
CA LYS A 98 2.64 -5.91 -10.14
C LYS A 98 1.62 -5.38 -9.11
N ALA A 99 0.33 -5.38 -9.46
CA ALA A 99 -0.72 -4.89 -8.58
C ALA A 99 -0.82 -5.73 -7.29
N GLU A 100 -0.73 -7.06 -7.41
CA GLU A 100 -0.74 -7.98 -6.26
C GLU A 100 0.47 -7.76 -5.34
N GLU A 101 1.66 -7.57 -5.88
CA GLU A 101 2.88 -7.29 -5.11
C GLU A 101 2.76 -5.96 -4.33
N ILE A 102 2.30 -4.89 -4.97
CA ILE A 102 2.08 -3.58 -4.33
C ILE A 102 1.01 -3.72 -3.23
N ARG A 103 -0.13 -4.33 -3.53
CA ARG A 103 -1.19 -4.55 -2.54
C ARG A 103 -0.68 -5.35 -1.34
N LYS A 104 0.08 -6.41 -1.55
CA LYS A 104 0.64 -7.26 -0.50
C LYS A 104 1.57 -6.46 0.42
N GLU A 105 2.44 -5.65 -0.13
CA GLU A 105 3.33 -4.78 0.65
C GLU A 105 2.52 -3.80 1.51
N LEU A 106 1.57 -3.09 0.91
CA LEU A 106 0.71 -2.14 1.60
C LEU A 106 -0.15 -2.81 2.69
N PHE A 107 -0.68 -3.99 2.41
CA PHE A 107 -1.43 -4.80 3.39
C PHE A 107 -0.57 -5.17 4.60
N ASN A 108 0.66 -5.61 4.39
CA ASN A 108 1.59 -5.93 5.46
C ASN A 108 1.93 -4.70 6.31
N ASN A 109 2.02 -3.52 5.71
CA ASN A 109 2.23 -2.27 6.42
C ASN A 109 1.02 -1.94 7.31
N TYR A 110 -0.22 -2.10 6.82
CA TYR A 110 -1.42 -1.93 7.64
C TYR A 110 -1.49 -2.93 8.81
N ILE A 111 -1.08 -4.19 8.60
CA ILE A 111 -0.98 -5.17 9.70
C ILE A 111 -0.01 -4.67 10.77
N ALA A 112 1.19 -4.26 10.37
CA ALA A 112 2.22 -3.81 11.31
C ALA A 112 1.79 -2.56 12.08
N ASP A 113 1.24 -1.56 11.39
CA ASP A 113 0.83 -0.29 12.00
C ASP A 113 -0.45 -0.44 12.82
N GLY A 114 -1.40 -1.25 12.37
CA GLY A 114 -2.60 -1.57 13.14
C GLY A 114 -2.28 -2.33 14.43
N LYS A 115 -1.28 -3.23 14.40
CA LYS A 115 -0.79 -3.91 15.62
C LYS A 115 -0.19 -2.90 16.60
N LYS A 116 0.69 -2.01 16.14
CA LYS A 116 1.27 -0.94 16.98
C LYS A 116 0.18 -0.04 17.57
N ASN A 117 -0.82 0.30 16.75
CA ASN A 117 -1.94 1.12 17.22
C ASN A 117 -2.79 0.38 18.26
N TRP A 118 -3.01 -0.92 18.09
CA TRP A 118 -3.69 -1.73 19.10
C TRP A 118 -2.94 -1.77 20.43
N GLU A 119 -1.64 -1.93 20.41
CA GLU A 119 -0.81 -1.92 21.62
C GLU A 119 -0.97 -0.61 22.39
N LYS A 120 -1.02 0.52 21.68
CA LYS A 120 -1.12 1.87 22.26
C LYS A 120 -2.53 2.27 22.62
N ASN A 121 -3.49 2.07 21.71
CA ASN A 121 -4.84 2.67 21.77
C ASN A 121 -5.95 1.63 21.97
N LYS A 122 -5.63 0.34 22.04
CA LYS A 122 -6.59 -0.79 22.10
C LYS A 122 -7.60 -0.77 20.95
N SER A 123 -7.18 -0.26 19.80
CA SER A 123 -7.96 -0.21 18.58
C SER A 123 -7.04 -0.37 17.37
N HIS A 124 -7.46 -1.10 16.36
CA HIS A 124 -6.74 -1.20 15.09
C HIS A 124 -6.86 0.07 14.23
N PHE A 125 -7.90 0.86 14.46
CA PHE A 125 -8.27 2.00 13.62
C PHE A 125 -8.19 3.33 14.36
N LYS A 126 -8.90 3.45 15.51
CA LYS A 126 -9.04 4.72 16.24
C LYS A 126 -7.68 5.25 16.69
N GLY A 127 -7.39 6.50 16.33
CA GLY A 127 -6.13 7.17 16.66
C GLY A 127 -4.97 6.83 15.71
N SER A 128 -5.25 6.20 14.55
CA SER A 128 -4.27 5.95 13.51
C SER A 128 -4.66 6.61 12.18
N TYR A 129 -3.71 6.74 11.28
CA TYR A 129 -3.95 7.22 9.91
C TYR A 129 -4.83 6.27 9.08
N ILE A 130 -4.98 5.01 9.51
CA ILE A 130 -5.74 3.97 8.79
C ILE A 130 -7.21 4.39 8.62
N VAL A 131 -7.81 5.03 9.64
CA VAL A 131 -9.17 5.59 9.55
C VAL A 131 -9.26 6.65 8.45
N ASN A 132 -8.28 7.53 8.36
CA ASN A 132 -8.25 8.57 7.34
C ASN A 132 -8.10 7.98 5.94
N ASP A 133 -7.26 6.95 5.79
CA ASP A 133 -7.10 6.22 4.53
C ASP A 133 -8.43 5.57 4.12
N MET A 134 -9.13 4.90 5.03
CA MET A 134 -10.46 4.33 4.79
C MET A 134 -11.48 5.41 4.38
N THR A 135 -11.47 6.58 5.03
CA THR A 135 -12.37 7.69 4.68
C THR A 135 -12.10 8.24 3.28
N ILE A 136 -10.83 8.29 2.86
CA ILE A 136 -10.49 8.70 1.48
C ILE A 136 -10.95 7.63 0.51
N CYS A 137 -10.69 6.37 0.83
CA CYS A 137 -11.03 5.24 -0.04
C CYS A 137 -12.53 5.01 -0.20
N SER A 138 -13.36 5.38 0.78
CA SER A 138 -14.81 5.25 0.65
C SER A 138 -15.39 6.10 -0.49
N LYS A 139 -14.76 7.24 -0.77
CA LYS A 139 -15.16 8.13 -1.88
C LYS A 139 -14.91 7.53 -3.28
N LEU A 140 -14.11 6.46 -3.37
CA LEU A 140 -13.87 5.75 -4.64
C LEU A 140 -14.90 4.65 -4.89
N THR A 141 -15.75 4.35 -3.91
CA THR A 141 -16.67 3.22 -3.93
C THR A 141 -18.14 3.65 -3.89
N GLU A 142 -18.39 4.95 -3.82
CA GLU A 142 -19.69 5.61 -4.03
C GLU A 142 -19.98 5.77 -5.54
#